data_0e21094062872ff2db7b98fd7bb85c2d
#
_entry.id   0e21094062872ff2db7b98fd7bb85c2d
#
_cell.length_a   1.000
_cell.length_b   1.000
_cell.length_c   1.000
_cell.angle_alpha   90.00
_cell.angle_beta   90.00
_cell.angle_gamma   90.00
#
_symmetry.space_group_name_H-M   'P 1'
#
loop_
_entity.id
_entity.type
_entity.pdbx_description
1 polymer ?
#
loop_
_entity_poly.entity_id
_entity_poly.type
_entity_poly.pdbx_seq_one_letter_code
_entity_poly.pdbx_strand_id
1 'polypeptide(L)'
;ATVDCGRVAEVCGKIPGVVHSIDYKYMCSDPGQNMIREAIRARKLDGVVVASCSPRMHEPTFRRACEEAGLNPYLCEMANLREHCSWVHEKGDATTDKAIDLVRILVEKVKRNRPLFPIKVPVTKTALVLGGGIAGIQSALDIANAGHKVIMVEREPSIGGHMSQLSETFPTLDCSQCILTPRMV
;
A
#
# COMPACT_ATOMS: atom_id res chain seq x y z
N ALA A 1 19.39 18.02 -2.73
CA ALA A 1 17.97 17.66 -2.73
C ALA A 1 17.17 18.71 -3.50
N THR A 2 16.04 18.31 -4.11
CA THR A 2 15.15 19.24 -4.85
C THR A 2 14.36 20.11 -3.87
N VAL A 3 13.98 19.52 -2.73
CA VAL A 3 13.27 20.17 -1.62
C VAL A 3 14.25 20.37 -0.45
N ASP A 4 14.20 21.52 0.19
CA ASP A 4 14.90 21.77 1.44
C ASP A 4 14.10 21.22 2.62
N CYS A 5 14.41 19.97 3.03
CA CYS A 5 13.69 19.28 4.10
C CYS A 5 13.84 19.96 5.46
N GLY A 6 15.00 20.56 5.74
CA GLY A 6 15.23 21.30 6.98
C GLY A 6 14.30 22.51 7.09
N ARG A 7 14.20 23.31 6.00
CA ARG A 7 13.27 24.45 5.91
C ARG A 7 11.81 23.98 6.03
N VAL A 8 11.43 22.87 5.39
CA VAL A 8 10.08 22.29 5.54
C VAL A 8 9.81 21.97 7.01
N ALA A 9 10.73 21.28 7.68
CA ALA A 9 10.55 20.92 9.09
C ALA A 9 10.47 22.17 9.99
N GLU A 10 11.31 23.17 9.77
CA GLU A 10 11.30 24.42 10.55
C GLU A 10 9.98 25.18 10.40
N VAL A 11 9.54 25.40 9.15
CA VAL A 11 8.32 26.17 8.87
C VAL A 11 7.08 25.43 9.31
N CYS A 12 7.00 24.12 9.05
CA CYS A 12 5.86 23.28 9.47
C CYS A 12 5.78 23.14 10.99
N GLY A 13 6.91 23.19 11.70
CA GLY A 13 6.93 23.23 13.16
C GLY A 13 6.25 24.44 13.79
N LYS A 14 6.07 25.53 13.02
CA LYS A 14 5.39 26.75 13.45
C LYS A 14 3.89 26.76 13.15
N ILE A 15 3.37 25.73 12.48
CA ILE A 15 1.93 25.63 12.18
C ILE A 15 1.16 25.42 13.50
N PRO A 16 0.08 26.16 13.75
CA PRO A 16 -0.73 25.97 14.96
C PRO A 16 -1.19 24.51 15.14
N GLY A 17 -0.93 23.93 16.32
CA GLY A 17 -1.21 22.53 16.64
C GLY A 17 -0.09 21.54 16.30
N VAL A 18 0.97 21.96 15.62
CA VAL A 18 2.19 21.14 15.48
C VAL A 18 3.07 21.38 16.71
N VAL A 19 3.28 20.34 17.52
CA VAL A 19 4.08 20.40 18.75
C VAL A 19 5.46 19.76 18.59
N HIS A 20 5.69 19.08 17.50
CA HIS A 20 6.96 18.46 17.15
C HIS A 20 7.14 18.38 15.64
N SER A 21 8.28 18.81 15.15
CA SER A 21 8.69 18.70 13.75
C SER A 21 10.15 18.39 13.68
N ILE A 22 10.54 17.44 12.85
CA ILE A 22 11.91 16.96 12.71
C ILE A 22 12.18 16.56 11.27
N ASP A 23 13.37 16.81 10.79
CA ASP A 23 13.91 16.25 9.56
C ASP A 23 14.77 15.02 9.88
N TYR A 24 14.53 13.92 9.17
CA TYR A 24 15.33 12.71 9.27
C TYR A 24 15.42 11.99 7.92
N LYS A 25 16.63 11.64 7.52
CA LYS A 25 16.95 11.18 6.16
C LYS A 25 16.26 9.88 5.74
N TYR A 26 16.03 8.96 6.67
CA TYR A 26 15.49 7.62 6.42
C TYR A 26 14.33 7.28 7.37
N MET A 27 13.28 8.06 7.34
CA MET A 27 12.14 7.93 8.28
C MET A 27 11.46 6.55 8.24
N CYS A 28 11.48 5.86 7.09
CA CYS A 28 10.92 4.49 6.95
C CYS A 28 11.82 3.38 7.54
N SER A 29 13.06 3.68 7.91
CA SER A 29 13.96 2.74 8.59
C SER A 29 13.54 2.50 10.04
N ASP A 30 14.02 1.42 10.65
CA ASP A 30 13.71 1.13 12.06
C ASP A 30 14.08 2.27 13.01
N PRO A 31 15.26 2.93 12.90
CA PRO A 31 15.53 4.12 13.70
C PRO A 31 14.52 5.25 13.49
N GLY A 32 14.13 5.53 12.23
CA GLY A 32 13.12 6.55 11.95
C GLY A 32 11.76 6.24 12.54
N GLN A 33 11.30 4.99 12.41
CA GLN A 33 10.06 4.53 13.04
C GLN A 33 10.13 4.60 14.57
N ASN A 34 11.29 4.30 15.18
CA ASN A 34 11.50 4.45 16.63
C ASN A 34 11.36 5.92 17.06
N MET A 35 11.91 6.86 16.30
CA MET A 35 11.74 8.29 16.58
C MET A 35 10.26 8.70 16.56
N ILE A 36 9.45 8.18 15.64
CA ILE A 36 8.00 8.42 15.61
C ILE A 36 7.35 7.87 16.89
N ARG A 37 7.64 6.61 17.25
CA ARG A 37 7.09 5.97 18.46
C ARG A 37 7.45 6.73 19.75
N GLU A 38 8.68 7.16 19.85
CA GLU A 38 9.17 7.95 21.00
C GLU A 38 8.49 9.32 21.07
N ALA A 39 8.37 10.01 19.93
CA ALA A 39 7.71 11.30 19.87
C ALA A 39 6.23 11.21 20.28
N ILE A 40 5.50 10.19 19.79
CA ILE A 40 4.09 9.95 20.18
C ILE A 40 3.96 9.78 21.69
N ARG A 41 4.79 8.92 22.29
CA ARG A 41 4.73 8.63 23.73
C ARG A 41 5.17 9.81 24.60
N ALA A 42 6.30 10.43 24.25
CA ALA A 42 6.87 11.52 25.05
C ALA A 42 6.02 12.79 25.02
N ARG A 43 5.36 13.06 23.89
CA ARG A 43 4.60 14.30 23.69
C ARG A 43 3.09 14.09 23.67
N LYS A 44 2.62 12.84 23.83
CA LYS A 44 1.20 12.47 23.78
C LYS A 44 0.51 13.01 22.53
N LEU A 45 1.08 12.71 21.35
CA LEU A 45 0.57 13.22 20.10
C LEU A 45 -0.78 12.63 19.74
N ASP A 46 -1.68 13.47 19.24
CA ASP A 46 -3.02 13.10 18.76
C ASP A 46 -3.03 12.72 17.28
N GLY A 47 -1.97 13.01 16.54
CA GLY A 47 -1.83 12.70 15.12
C GLY A 47 -0.41 12.85 14.63
N VAL A 48 -0.13 12.24 13.49
CA VAL A 48 1.20 12.24 12.86
C VAL A 48 1.07 12.54 11.37
N VAL A 49 1.94 13.42 10.87
CA VAL A 49 2.12 13.65 9.43
C VAL A 49 3.54 13.26 9.06
N VAL A 50 3.68 12.33 8.13
CA VAL A 50 4.97 11.91 7.57
C VAL A 50 5.14 12.49 6.18
N ALA A 51 6.05 13.45 6.04
CA ALA A 51 6.35 14.11 4.77
C ALA A 51 7.49 13.36 4.06
N SER A 52 7.17 12.48 3.12
CA SER A 52 8.15 11.61 2.47
C SER A 52 7.74 11.17 1.07
N CYS A 53 7.92 9.91 0.75
CA CYS A 53 7.52 9.30 -0.52
C CYS A 53 6.02 8.95 -0.55
N SER A 54 5.62 8.21 -1.60
CA SER A 54 4.23 7.80 -1.80
C SER A 54 3.66 7.02 -0.61
N PRO A 55 2.45 7.36 -0.16
CA PRO A 55 1.71 6.56 0.82
C PRO A 55 1.46 5.12 0.33
N ARG A 56 1.38 4.93 -0.99
CA ARG A 56 1.11 3.64 -1.63
C ARG A 56 2.05 2.52 -1.16
N MET A 57 3.30 2.85 -0.83
CA MET A 57 4.30 1.88 -0.39
C MET A 57 4.46 1.83 1.13
N HIS A 58 4.50 3.00 1.79
CA HIS A 58 4.97 3.10 3.17
C HIS A 58 3.88 3.48 4.19
N GLU A 59 2.65 3.73 3.75
CA GLU A 59 1.55 4.03 4.67
C GLU A 59 1.34 2.92 5.72
N PRO A 60 1.33 1.61 5.36
CA PRO A 60 1.21 0.56 6.35
C PRO A 60 2.36 0.53 7.38
N THR A 61 3.58 0.89 6.95
CA THR A 61 4.76 0.98 7.83
C THR A 61 4.58 2.03 8.92
N PHE A 62 4.18 3.23 8.53
CA PHE A 62 4.01 4.34 9.48
C PHE A 62 2.76 4.18 10.34
N ARG A 63 1.67 3.65 9.78
CA ARG A 63 0.46 3.31 10.56
C ARG A 63 0.76 2.28 11.65
N ARG A 64 1.56 1.25 11.33
CA ARG A 64 2.01 0.27 12.30
C ARG A 64 2.86 0.91 13.40
N ALA A 65 3.81 1.78 13.05
CA ALA A 65 4.62 2.50 14.03
C ALA A 65 3.77 3.36 14.99
N CYS A 66 2.70 3.99 14.48
CA CYS A 66 1.74 4.73 15.29
C CYS A 66 0.95 3.81 16.23
N GLU A 67 0.44 2.68 15.72
CA GLU A 67 -0.30 1.69 16.48
C GLU A 67 0.53 1.09 17.61
N GLU A 68 1.79 0.73 17.36
CA GLU A 68 2.75 0.24 18.36
C GLU A 68 3.08 1.28 19.43
N ALA A 69 2.90 2.55 19.14
CA ALA A 69 3.04 3.64 20.10
C ALA A 69 1.75 3.97 20.87
N GLY A 70 0.62 3.33 20.52
CA GLY A 70 -0.69 3.54 21.15
C GLY A 70 -1.54 4.63 20.49
N LEU A 71 -1.13 5.15 19.32
CA LEU A 71 -1.91 6.07 18.53
C LEU A 71 -2.74 5.29 17.49
N ASN A 72 -4.02 5.66 17.33
CA ASN A 72 -4.86 5.04 16.28
C ASN A 72 -4.19 5.20 14.89
N PRO A 73 -4.00 4.11 14.12
CA PRO A 73 -3.25 4.14 12.86
C PRO A 73 -3.85 5.05 11.79
N TYR A 74 -5.13 5.37 11.87
CA TYR A 74 -5.81 6.26 10.94
C TYR A 74 -5.66 7.76 11.29
N LEU A 75 -4.96 8.07 12.38
CA LEU A 75 -4.50 9.43 12.72
C LEU A 75 -3.08 9.69 12.19
N CYS A 76 -2.58 8.84 11.30
CA CYS A 76 -1.33 8.99 10.58
C CYS A 76 -1.61 9.31 9.10
N GLU A 77 -1.07 10.41 8.60
CA GLU A 77 -1.18 10.83 7.21
C GLU A 77 0.20 10.98 6.57
N MET A 78 0.27 10.76 5.27
CA MET A 78 1.52 10.91 4.52
C MET A 78 1.43 12.02 3.48
N ALA A 79 2.29 13.03 3.58
CA ALA A 79 2.51 14.01 2.54
C ALA A 79 3.47 13.45 1.49
N ASN A 80 2.95 13.19 0.29
CA ASN A 80 3.75 12.70 -0.82
C ASN A 80 4.59 13.83 -1.44
N LEU A 81 5.77 14.05 -0.89
CA LEU A 81 6.70 15.07 -1.41
C LEU A 81 7.50 14.57 -2.59
N ARG A 82 7.68 13.25 -2.72
CA ARG A 82 8.49 12.69 -3.80
C ARG A 82 7.81 12.83 -5.16
N GLU A 83 6.66 12.21 -5.35
CA GLU A 83 5.97 12.19 -6.64
C GLU A 83 5.21 13.50 -6.92
N HIS A 84 4.66 14.15 -5.88
CA HIS A 84 3.87 15.36 -6.07
C HIS A 84 4.70 16.64 -6.05
N CYS A 85 5.97 16.57 -5.65
CA CYS A 85 6.82 17.77 -5.51
C CYS A 85 8.21 17.57 -6.14
N SER A 86 9.08 16.76 -5.54
CA SER A 86 10.49 16.72 -5.92
C SER A 86 10.79 16.10 -7.28
N TRP A 87 9.91 15.22 -7.79
CA TRP A 87 10.08 14.59 -9.12
C TRP A 87 9.50 15.42 -10.26
N VAL A 88 8.55 16.30 -9.98
CA VAL A 88 7.80 17.04 -11.00
C VAL A 88 8.15 18.52 -11.06
N HIS A 89 9.07 18.96 -10.23
CA HIS A 89 9.55 20.33 -10.19
C HIS A 89 11.08 20.40 -10.12
N GLU A 90 11.61 21.49 -10.63
CA GLU A 90 13.03 21.82 -10.49
C GLU A 90 13.38 22.22 -9.05
N LYS A 91 14.68 22.14 -8.73
CA LYS A 91 15.18 22.61 -7.43
C LYS A 91 14.98 24.12 -7.27
N GLY A 92 14.37 24.54 -6.19
CA GLY A 92 14.16 25.95 -5.89
C GLY A 92 13.27 26.21 -4.69
N ASP A 93 13.16 27.48 -4.32
CA ASP A 93 12.34 27.91 -3.18
C ASP A 93 10.85 27.63 -3.42
N ALA A 94 10.36 27.86 -4.63
CA ALA A 94 8.97 27.60 -4.99
C ALA A 94 8.60 26.12 -4.79
N THR A 95 9.51 25.20 -5.08
CA THR A 95 9.34 23.76 -4.86
C THR A 95 9.30 23.42 -3.37
N THR A 96 10.14 24.07 -2.57
CA THR A 96 10.12 23.94 -1.12
C THR A 96 8.84 24.53 -0.51
N ASP A 97 8.38 25.66 -1.01
CA ASP A 97 7.11 26.28 -0.57
C ASP A 97 5.90 25.38 -0.89
N LYS A 98 5.86 24.77 -2.07
CA LYS A 98 4.86 23.74 -2.41
C LYS A 98 4.91 22.54 -1.45
N ALA A 99 6.11 22.10 -1.07
CA ALA A 99 6.24 20.99 -0.10
C ALA A 99 5.66 21.39 1.27
N ILE A 100 5.90 22.62 1.72
CA ILE A 100 5.32 23.17 2.94
C ILE A 100 3.79 23.19 2.86
N ASP A 101 3.22 23.63 1.74
CA ASP A 101 1.77 23.67 1.55
C ASP A 101 1.16 22.25 1.56
N LEU A 102 1.80 21.27 0.94
CA LEU A 102 1.36 19.88 1.01
C LEU A 102 1.33 19.36 2.45
N VAL A 103 2.36 19.65 3.24
CA VAL A 103 2.37 19.27 4.66
C VAL A 103 1.30 20.01 5.45
N ARG A 104 1.11 21.31 5.21
CA ARG A 104 0.07 22.13 5.86
C ARG A 104 -1.32 21.56 5.63
N ILE A 105 -1.63 21.16 4.38
CA ILE A 105 -2.92 20.53 4.03
C ILE A 105 -3.13 19.26 4.87
N LEU A 106 -2.11 18.42 5.02
CA LEU A 106 -2.26 17.19 5.79
C LEU A 106 -2.27 17.41 7.30
N VAL A 107 -1.59 18.44 7.81
CA VAL A 107 -1.74 18.85 9.22
C VAL A 107 -3.20 19.26 9.48
N GLU A 108 -3.79 20.07 8.60
CA GLU A 108 -5.18 20.45 8.73
C GLU A 108 -6.17 19.28 8.56
N LYS A 109 -5.82 18.30 7.73
CA LYS A 109 -6.57 17.04 7.61
C LYS A 109 -6.52 16.23 8.91
N VAL A 110 -5.33 15.97 9.44
CA VAL A 110 -5.14 15.16 10.67
C VAL A 110 -5.89 15.77 11.85
N LYS A 111 -5.89 17.10 12.00
CA LYS A 111 -6.68 17.79 13.04
C LYS A 111 -8.18 17.49 12.99
N ARG A 112 -8.69 17.11 11.83
CA ARG A 112 -10.12 16.79 11.60
C ARG A 112 -10.40 15.32 11.52
N ASN A 113 -9.36 14.48 11.42
CA ASN A 113 -9.51 13.03 11.39
C ASN A 113 -10.05 12.51 12.72
N ARG A 114 -10.79 11.42 12.64
CA ARG A 114 -11.29 10.68 13.80
C ARG A 114 -10.70 9.28 13.81
N PRO A 115 -10.50 8.69 14.99
CA PRO A 115 -10.10 7.29 15.10
C PRO A 115 -11.07 6.40 14.32
N LEU A 116 -10.53 5.54 13.47
CA LEU A 116 -11.30 4.53 12.74
C LEU A 116 -10.93 3.15 13.28
N PHE A 117 -11.90 2.24 13.24
CA PHE A 117 -11.74 0.87 13.68
C PHE A 117 -12.10 -0.09 12.55
N PRO A 118 -11.33 -1.18 12.34
CA PRO A 118 -11.64 -2.17 11.33
C PRO A 118 -13.02 -2.81 11.57
N ILE A 119 -13.83 -2.84 10.53
CA ILE A 119 -15.10 -3.59 10.54
C ILE A 119 -14.76 -5.04 10.17
N LYS A 120 -15.10 -5.97 11.04
CA LYS A 120 -14.95 -7.41 10.80
C LYS A 120 -16.27 -7.96 10.28
N VAL A 121 -16.24 -8.55 9.10
CA VAL A 121 -17.39 -9.22 8.50
C VAL A 121 -17.06 -10.70 8.31
N PRO A 122 -18.04 -11.61 8.50
CA PRO A 122 -17.83 -13.01 8.17
C PRO A 122 -17.62 -13.18 6.67
N VAL A 123 -16.71 -14.05 6.29
CA VAL A 123 -16.42 -14.37 4.90
C VAL A 123 -16.72 -15.85 4.67
N THR A 124 -17.49 -16.16 3.64
CA THR A 124 -17.67 -17.54 3.19
C THR A 124 -16.36 -18.04 2.58
N LYS A 125 -15.79 -19.07 3.20
CA LYS A 125 -14.50 -19.65 2.77
C LYS A 125 -14.68 -20.56 1.55
N THR A 126 -15.31 -20.05 0.50
CA THR A 126 -15.53 -20.74 -0.77
C THR A 126 -15.11 -19.79 -1.87
N ALA A 127 -14.23 -20.21 -2.75
CA ALA A 127 -13.79 -19.43 -3.90
C ALA A 127 -14.68 -19.70 -5.10
N LEU A 128 -14.97 -18.66 -5.87
CA LEU A 128 -15.60 -18.75 -7.18
C LEU A 128 -14.55 -18.44 -8.25
N VAL A 129 -14.31 -19.38 -9.15
CA VAL A 129 -13.44 -19.22 -10.32
C VAL A 129 -14.30 -19.10 -11.56
N LEU A 130 -14.21 -17.97 -12.24
CA LEU A 130 -14.94 -17.71 -13.49
C LEU A 130 -14.02 -17.94 -14.67
N GLY A 131 -14.31 -18.97 -15.47
CA GLY A 131 -13.55 -19.41 -16.62
C GLY A 131 -12.68 -20.64 -16.32
N GLY A 132 -12.91 -21.71 -17.07
CA GLY A 132 -12.20 -22.98 -17.00
C GLY A 132 -11.03 -23.12 -17.97
N GLY A 133 -10.38 -22.02 -18.36
CA GLY A 133 -9.12 -22.06 -19.09
C GLY A 133 -7.96 -22.48 -18.19
N ILE A 134 -6.74 -22.61 -18.73
CA ILE A 134 -5.55 -23.09 -18.00
C ILE A 134 -5.30 -22.28 -16.70
N ALA A 135 -5.46 -20.97 -16.75
CA ALA A 135 -5.29 -20.10 -15.56
C ALA A 135 -6.36 -20.37 -14.50
N GLY A 136 -7.62 -20.52 -14.91
CA GLY A 136 -8.74 -20.83 -14.00
C GLY A 136 -8.59 -22.21 -13.37
N ILE A 137 -8.23 -23.22 -14.17
CA ILE A 137 -7.97 -24.59 -13.70
C ILE A 137 -6.84 -24.58 -12.66
N GLN A 138 -5.69 -23.95 -12.98
CA GLN A 138 -4.57 -23.89 -12.07
C GLN A 138 -4.92 -23.14 -10.76
N SER A 139 -5.60 -22.00 -10.88
CA SER A 139 -6.04 -21.23 -9.69
C SER A 139 -7.01 -22.05 -8.83
N ALA A 140 -7.93 -22.78 -9.45
CA ALA A 140 -8.87 -23.64 -8.73
C ALA A 140 -8.16 -24.75 -7.98
N LEU A 141 -7.18 -25.40 -8.61
CA LEU A 141 -6.37 -26.46 -8.00
C LEU A 141 -5.56 -25.92 -6.82
N ASP A 142 -4.88 -24.77 -7.00
CA ASP A 142 -4.06 -24.17 -5.94
C ASP A 142 -4.91 -23.80 -4.71
N ILE A 143 -6.09 -23.24 -4.92
CA ILE A 143 -7.04 -22.89 -3.85
C ILE A 143 -7.59 -24.15 -3.18
N ALA A 144 -7.92 -25.19 -3.96
CA ALA A 144 -8.42 -26.46 -3.44
C ALA A 144 -7.33 -27.19 -2.62
N ASN A 145 -6.08 -27.21 -3.12
CA ASN A 145 -4.94 -27.78 -2.42
C ASN A 145 -4.61 -27.04 -1.12
N ALA A 146 -4.92 -25.74 -1.05
CA ALA A 146 -4.85 -24.98 0.19
C ALA A 146 -5.99 -25.28 1.18
N GLY A 147 -6.89 -26.23 0.87
CA GLY A 147 -7.96 -26.67 1.75
C GLY A 147 -9.25 -25.85 1.67
N HIS A 148 -9.43 -25.05 0.63
CA HIS A 148 -10.62 -24.24 0.45
C HIS A 148 -11.56 -24.85 -0.60
N LYS A 149 -12.87 -24.76 -0.36
CA LYS A 149 -13.87 -25.16 -1.34
C LYS A 149 -13.82 -24.22 -2.56
N VAL A 150 -13.85 -24.81 -3.75
CA VAL A 150 -13.85 -24.06 -5.01
C VAL A 150 -15.09 -24.43 -5.82
N ILE A 151 -15.70 -23.42 -6.42
CA ILE A 151 -16.75 -23.56 -7.44
C ILE A 151 -16.18 -22.95 -8.72
N MET A 152 -16.10 -23.73 -9.77
CA MET A 152 -15.70 -23.24 -11.10
C MET A 152 -16.93 -23.11 -11.97
N VAL A 153 -16.99 -22.00 -12.71
CA VAL A 153 -18.05 -21.74 -13.70
C VAL A 153 -17.38 -21.51 -15.05
N GLU A 154 -17.75 -22.31 -16.03
CA GLU A 154 -17.31 -22.20 -17.41
C GLU A 154 -18.50 -21.94 -18.31
N ARG A 155 -18.32 -21.07 -19.29
CA ARG A 155 -19.36 -20.71 -20.27
C ARG A 155 -19.49 -21.76 -21.37
N GLU A 156 -18.36 -22.31 -21.78
CA GLU A 156 -18.29 -23.32 -22.82
C GLU A 156 -18.67 -24.72 -22.26
N PRO A 157 -19.04 -25.66 -23.11
CA PRO A 157 -19.46 -27.01 -22.69
C PRO A 157 -18.33 -27.86 -22.12
N SER A 158 -17.06 -27.42 -22.25
CA SER A 158 -15.87 -28.09 -21.70
C SER A 158 -14.89 -27.09 -21.11
N ILE A 159 -14.11 -27.53 -20.13
CA ILE A 159 -12.97 -26.77 -19.59
C ILE A 159 -11.76 -26.92 -20.54
N GLY A 160 -10.73 -26.06 -20.33
CA GLY A 160 -9.49 -26.04 -21.12
C GLY A 160 -9.27 -24.74 -21.85
N GLY A 161 -10.35 -24.03 -22.23
CA GLY A 161 -10.29 -22.73 -22.92
C GLY A 161 -9.46 -22.78 -24.20
N HIS A 162 -8.74 -21.71 -24.52
CA HIS A 162 -7.90 -21.66 -25.72
C HIS A 162 -6.76 -22.69 -25.72
N MET A 163 -6.27 -23.12 -24.57
CA MET A 163 -5.22 -24.12 -24.48
C MET A 163 -5.64 -25.46 -25.10
N SER A 164 -6.92 -25.84 -24.97
CA SER A 164 -7.47 -27.05 -25.58
C SER A 164 -7.59 -26.99 -27.11
N GLN A 165 -7.48 -25.80 -27.68
CA GLN A 165 -7.59 -25.56 -29.14
C GLN A 165 -6.22 -25.49 -29.82
N LEU A 166 -5.13 -25.47 -29.07
CA LEU A 166 -3.76 -25.40 -29.59
C LEU A 166 -3.18 -26.82 -29.76
N SER A 167 -2.38 -27.03 -30.79
CA SER A 167 -1.54 -28.22 -30.94
C SER A 167 -0.28 -28.11 -30.07
N GLU A 168 0.35 -26.94 -30.10
CA GLU A 168 1.62 -26.66 -29.44
C GLU A 168 1.62 -25.29 -28.78
N THR A 169 2.48 -25.09 -27.78
CA THR A 169 2.63 -23.83 -27.04
C THR A 169 3.90 -23.10 -27.49
N PHE A 170 3.79 -21.81 -27.75
CA PHE A 170 4.95 -20.94 -27.99
C PHE A 170 5.63 -20.57 -26.66
N PRO A 171 6.96 -20.45 -26.57
CA PRO A 171 7.97 -20.66 -27.64
C PRO A 171 8.57 -22.06 -27.71
N THR A 172 8.23 -22.93 -26.78
CA THR A 172 8.89 -24.23 -26.61
C THR A 172 8.37 -25.33 -27.54
N LEU A 173 7.24 -25.09 -28.19
CA LEU A 173 6.53 -26.04 -29.07
C LEU A 173 6.15 -27.35 -28.36
N ASP A 174 5.91 -27.27 -27.06
CA ASP A 174 5.39 -28.39 -26.28
C ASP A 174 3.93 -28.67 -26.64
N CYS A 175 3.55 -29.93 -26.59
CA CYS A 175 2.16 -30.35 -26.79
C CYS A 175 1.25 -29.74 -25.75
N SER A 176 0.29 -28.91 -26.19
CA SER A 176 -0.65 -28.21 -25.30
C SER A 176 -1.52 -29.15 -24.48
N GLN A 177 -1.94 -30.29 -25.07
CA GLN A 177 -2.75 -31.30 -24.37
C GLN A 177 -1.93 -32.03 -23.28
N CYS A 178 -0.63 -32.28 -23.54
CA CYS A 178 0.23 -32.88 -22.51
C CYS A 178 0.43 -31.98 -21.29
N ILE A 179 0.32 -30.66 -21.45
CA ILE A 179 0.38 -29.70 -20.36
C ILE A 179 -0.97 -29.58 -19.67
N LEU A 180 -2.07 -29.56 -20.42
CA LEU A 180 -3.41 -29.32 -19.92
C LEU A 180 -4.03 -30.53 -19.19
N THR A 181 -3.91 -31.72 -19.80
CA THR A 181 -4.58 -32.94 -19.33
C THR A 181 -4.28 -33.27 -17.85
N PRO A 182 -3.02 -33.23 -17.36
CA PRO A 182 -2.74 -33.52 -15.95
C PRO A 182 -3.37 -32.56 -14.95
N ARG A 183 -3.90 -31.42 -15.43
CA ARG A 183 -4.58 -30.43 -14.60
C ARG A 183 -6.10 -30.53 -14.67
N MET A 184 -6.62 -31.28 -15.63
CA MET A 184 -8.06 -31.52 -15.80
C MET A 184 -8.52 -32.81 -15.12
N VAL A 185 -7.60 -33.73 -14.85
CA VAL A 185 -7.81 -35.04 -14.20
C VAL A 185 -7.39 -34.96 -12.73
#